data_1dea25fa9b2ce4bee04896380bd1fba2
#
_entry.id   1dea25fa9b2ce4bee04896380bd1fba2
#
_cell.length_a   1.000
_cell.length_b   1.000
_cell.length_c   1.000
_cell.angle_alpha   90.00
_cell.angle_beta   90.00
_cell.angle_gamma   90.00
#
_symmetry.space_group_name_H-M   'P 1'
#
loop_
_entity.id
_entity.type
_entity.pdbx_description
1 polymer ?
#
loop_
_entity_poly.entity_id
_entity_poly.type
_entity_poly.pdbx_seq_one_letter_code
_entity_poly.pdbx_strand_id
1 'polypeptide(L)'
;MQGGVISPLLANIALHGIENLIKQEFPAMSKRGRETWYHKKGKYFATPDVIRYADDFVILHEDKAVVQRCREIISEWLAGIGLELKPSKTRLTHTFKPELSEDGVAGFDFLGHHIKQYPAGKYRSNKNSYGTILGFNTLITPTAKASKAHTEEIGRVIFKHRSSPQAALIKDLNPVIRGWTSYYINSDAKSTGELSKQDNLTYLKLRRWAKRRCGNSKDAHSKYWTTIENENWVFATRSGDANPLRLLKHSQFSCSSTDYVKVKGDKSLYDGDLVYWSTRLGKHPEMPNYKAELLKKQKGKCPWCGLHFKDGDVIEEDHLIPRANGGKDEWKNKQLLHRHCHDEKTAIDLIEIRKKKHSNIQEKLFQFWEKIDWEWVNDIPFYKGHKTGKSCNDKKDTC
;
A
#
# COMPACT_ATOMS: atom_id res chain seq x y z
N MET A 1 -7.89 -4.98 35.00
CA MET A 1 -8.37 -4.38 33.74
C MET A 1 -7.29 -4.53 32.69
N GLN A 2 -7.44 -5.45 31.75
CA GLN A 2 -6.58 -5.57 30.58
C GLN A 2 -7.23 -4.74 29.46
N GLY A 3 -6.49 -3.82 28.86
CA GLY A 3 -6.94 -3.07 27.68
C GLY A 3 -7.19 -1.57 27.84
N GLY A 4 -6.50 -0.91 28.75
CA GLY A 4 -6.52 0.56 28.82
C GLY A 4 -5.94 1.18 27.54
N VAL A 5 -6.50 2.31 27.08
CA VAL A 5 -6.06 3.04 25.89
C VAL A 5 -4.56 3.41 25.94
N ILE A 6 -4.01 3.62 27.14
CA ILE A 6 -2.61 4.00 27.38
C ILE A 6 -1.67 2.79 27.46
N SER A 7 -2.18 1.56 27.66
CA SER A 7 -1.35 0.36 27.86
C SER A 7 -0.32 0.11 26.74
N PRO A 8 -0.64 0.27 25.43
CA PRO A 8 0.35 0.10 24.37
C PRO A 8 1.47 1.16 24.41
N LEU A 9 1.13 2.38 24.82
CA LEU A 9 2.11 3.46 24.94
C LEU A 9 3.09 3.16 26.11
N LEU A 10 2.55 2.79 27.26
CA LEU A 10 3.36 2.41 28.43
C LEU A 10 4.26 1.21 28.15
N ALA A 11 3.74 0.19 27.46
CA ALA A 11 4.55 -0.95 27.04
C ALA A 11 5.69 -0.52 26.09
N ASN A 12 5.43 0.38 25.15
CA ASN A 12 6.46 0.89 24.27
C ASN A 12 7.52 1.73 24.99
N ILE A 13 7.14 2.52 26.00
CA ILE A 13 8.08 3.29 26.83
C ILE A 13 8.93 2.33 27.68
N ALA A 14 8.30 1.37 28.37
CA ALA A 14 8.99 0.43 29.23
C ALA A 14 9.98 -0.46 28.47
N LEU A 15 9.63 -0.88 27.27
CA LEU A 15 10.45 -1.75 26.43
C LEU A 15 11.32 -0.98 25.41
N HIS A 16 11.35 0.35 25.52
CA HIS A 16 12.25 1.17 24.71
C HIS A 16 13.71 0.86 25.06
N GLY A 17 14.52 0.57 24.07
CA GLY A 17 15.95 0.28 24.28
C GLY A 17 16.35 -1.19 24.11
N ILE A 18 15.42 -2.15 24.10
CA ILE A 18 15.74 -3.58 23.84
C ILE A 18 16.56 -3.75 22.55
N GLU A 19 16.15 -3.06 21.48
CA GLU A 19 16.84 -3.13 20.19
C GLU A 19 18.25 -2.55 20.26
N ASN A 20 18.42 -1.45 21.01
CA ASN A 20 19.72 -0.82 21.23
C ASN A 20 20.63 -1.69 22.09
N LEU A 21 20.07 -2.36 23.12
CA LEU A 21 20.80 -3.28 23.97
C LEU A 21 21.42 -4.43 23.16
N ILE A 22 20.64 -5.04 22.26
CA ILE A 22 21.13 -6.09 21.36
C ILE A 22 22.17 -5.55 20.37
N LYS A 23 21.97 -4.35 19.82
CA LYS A 23 22.94 -3.70 18.94
C LYS A 23 24.27 -3.38 19.65
N GLN A 24 24.24 -3.05 20.94
CA GLN A 24 25.45 -2.80 21.74
C GLN A 24 26.27 -4.07 21.95
N GLU A 25 25.61 -5.18 22.29
CA GLU A 25 26.30 -6.48 22.48
C GLU A 25 26.80 -7.06 21.12
N PHE A 26 26.03 -6.86 20.06
CA PHE A 26 26.36 -7.31 18.71
C PHE A 26 26.55 -6.15 17.75
N PRO A 27 27.62 -5.34 17.90
CA PRO A 27 27.82 -4.15 17.08
C PRO A 27 28.00 -4.51 15.61
N ALA A 28 27.33 -3.77 14.76
CA ALA A 28 27.49 -3.87 13.32
C ALA A 28 28.89 -3.43 12.92
N MET A 29 29.72 -4.35 12.45
CA MET A 29 31.01 -4.02 11.88
C MET A 29 30.87 -3.87 10.37
N SER A 30 30.89 -2.62 9.93
CA SER A 30 30.82 -2.31 8.49
C SER A 30 32.19 -2.54 7.83
N LYS A 31 32.32 -3.60 7.04
CA LYS A 31 33.30 -3.64 5.93
C LYS A 31 32.53 -3.47 4.62
N ARG A 32 32.72 -2.35 3.96
CA ARG A 32 32.10 -2.01 2.66
C ARG A 32 30.55 -1.96 2.67
N GLY A 33 29.96 -1.32 3.68
CA GLY A 33 28.52 -1.10 3.74
C GLY A 33 27.67 -2.30 4.15
N ARG A 34 28.27 -3.36 4.69
CA ARG A 34 27.56 -4.50 5.29
C ARG A 34 27.72 -4.49 6.79
N GLU A 35 26.62 -4.55 7.50
CA GLU A 35 26.58 -4.71 8.94
C GLU A 35 26.84 -6.19 9.27
N THR A 36 28.05 -6.51 9.79
CA THR A 36 28.43 -7.86 10.21
C THR A 36 29.05 -7.80 11.59
N TRP A 37 28.73 -8.77 12.42
CA TRP A 37 29.39 -8.97 13.71
C TRP A 37 30.52 -9.99 13.58
N TYR A 38 31.65 -9.74 14.28
CA TYR A 38 32.82 -10.61 14.24
C TYR A 38 32.82 -11.53 15.47
N HIS A 39 32.72 -12.83 15.25
CA HIS A 39 32.87 -13.82 16.30
C HIS A 39 34.35 -14.17 16.54
N LYS A 40 34.74 -14.46 17.81
CA LYS A 40 36.10 -14.78 18.23
C LYS A 40 36.85 -15.87 17.43
N LYS A 41 36.18 -16.60 16.55
CA LYS A 41 36.75 -17.62 15.65
C LYS A 41 36.99 -17.16 14.21
N GLY A 42 36.99 -15.88 13.91
CA GLY A 42 37.24 -15.37 12.54
C GLY A 42 36.08 -15.51 11.56
N LYS A 43 34.90 -15.94 12.01
CA LYS A 43 33.68 -15.98 11.20
C LYS A 43 32.89 -14.68 11.38
N TYR A 44 32.39 -14.14 10.25
CA TYR A 44 31.49 -12.99 10.25
C TYR A 44 30.05 -13.51 10.29
N PHE A 45 29.30 -13.06 11.26
CA PHE A 45 27.86 -13.33 11.35
C PHE A 45 27.08 -12.05 11.08
N ALA A 46 25.88 -12.18 10.54
CA ALA A 46 24.96 -11.08 10.50
C ALA A 46 24.58 -10.64 11.93
N THR A 47 24.27 -9.37 12.14
CA THR A 47 23.70 -8.92 13.42
C THR A 47 22.32 -9.55 13.63
N PRO A 48 21.92 -9.89 14.88
CA PRO A 48 20.57 -10.38 15.15
C PRO A 48 19.50 -9.38 14.73
N ASP A 49 18.50 -9.83 14.00
CA ASP A 49 17.34 -9.02 13.68
C ASP A 49 16.32 -9.09 14.82
N VAL A 50 16.00 -7.95 15.41
CA VAL A 50 14.96 -7.82 16.45
C VAL A 50 13.71 -7.21 15.81
N ILE A 51 12.60 -7.92 15.86
CA ILE A 51 11.30 -7.47 15.37
C ILE A 51 10.35 -7.39 16.56
N ARG A 52 9.94 -6.19 16.95
CA ARG A 52 9.08 -5.94 18.10
C ARG A 52 7.76 -5.27 17.69
N TYR A 53 6.71 -5.72 18.32
CA TYR A 53 5.39 -5.11 18.26
C TYR A 53 4.76 -5.08 19.65
N ALA A 54 4.75 -3.92 20.28
CA ALA A 54 4.36 -3.72 21.67
C ALA A 54 5.20 -4.61 22.62
N ASP A 55 4.57 -5.55 23.31
CA ASP A 55 5.16 -6.53 24.22
C ASP A 55 5.59 -7.84 23.54
N ASP A 56 5.13 -8.08 22.30
CA ASP A 56 5.56 -9.24 21.52
C ASP A 56 6.81 -8.91 20.69
N PHE A 57 7.83 -9.79 20.75
CA PHE A 57 9.03 -9.64 19.91
C PHE A 57 9.60 -10.98 19.46
N VAL A 58 10.36 -10.94 18.38
CA VAL A 58 11.06 -12.08 17.79
C VAL A 58 12.50 -11.65 17.49
N ILE A 59 13.44 -12.54 17.79
CA ILE A 59 14.86 -12.37 17.45
C ILE A 59 15.22 -13.44 16.44
N LEU A 60 15.79 -13.04 15.32
CA LEU A 60 16.17 -13.92 14.23
C LEU A 60 17.70 -13.90 14.05
N HIS A 61 18.30 -15.08 14.03
CA HIS A 61 19.72 -15.26 13.71
C HIS A 61 20.00 -16.68 13.23
N GLU A 62 21.05 -16.86 12.42
CA GLU A 62 21.46 -18.17 11.90
C GLU A 62 22.14 -19.07 12.95
N ASP A 63 22.79 -18.48 13.96
CA ASP A 63 23.49 -19.17 15.01
C ASP A 63 22.63 -19.21 16.28
N LYS A 64 22.39 -20.43 16.78
CA LYS A 64 21.62 -20.71 18.00
C LYS A 64 22.24 -20.04 19.23
N ALA A 65 23.59 -20.04 19.35
CA ALA A 65 24.29 -19.46 20.51
C ALA A 65 24.06 -17.96 20.60
N VAL A 66 23.98 -17.25 19.48
CA VAL A 66 23.67 -15.81 19.43
C VAL A 66 22.25 -15.54 19.93
N VAL A 67 21.27 -16.34 19.50
CA VAL A 67 19.88 -16.18 19.97
C VAL A 67 19.74 -16.49 21.46
N GLN A 68 20.48 -17.50 21.98
CA GLN A 68 20.52 -17.80 23.41
C GLN A 68 21.11 -16.64 24.22
N ARG A 69 22.21 -16.07 23.73
CA ARG A 69 22.84 -14.90 24.40
C ARG A 69 21.90 -13.68 24.37
N CYS A 70 21.18 -13.43 23.25
CA CYS A 70 20.17 -12.38 23.22
C CYS A 70 19.05 -12.59 24.26
N ARG A 71 18.61 -13.84 24.47
CA ARG A 71 17.60 -14.19 25.46
C ARG A 71 18.10 -13.90 26.88
N GLU A 72 19.35 -14.22 27.19
CA GLU A 72 19.98 -13.92 28.50
C GLU A 72 20.04 -12.42 28.75
N ILE A 73 20.59 -11.65 27.82
CA ILE A 73 20.73 -10.20 27.90
C ILE A 73 19.38 -9.52 28.14
N ILE A 74 18.35 -9.94 27.38
CA ILE A 74 17.01 -9.39 27.54
C ILE A 74 16.41 -9.77 28.88
N SER A 75 16.64 -11.00 29.37
CA SER A 75 16.16 -11.44 30.69
C SER A 75 16.78 -10.61 31.80
N GLU A 76 18.09 -10.38 31.75
CA GLU A 76 18.82 -9.54 32.72
C GLU A 76 18.30 -8.09 32.69
N TRP A 77 18.12 -7.52 31.50
CA TRP A 77 17.64 -6.16 31.35
C TRP A 77 16.20 -5.99 31.87
N LEU A 78 15.30 -6.94 31.55
CA LEU A 78 13.91 -6.93 32.02
C LEU A 78 13.84 -7.05 33.54
N ALA A 79 14.67 -7.90 34.13
CA ALA A 79 14.75 -8.03 35.59
C ALA A 79 15.11 -6.70 36.25
N GLY A 80 16.01 -5.90 35.65
CA GLY A 80 16.38 -4.57 36.12
C GLY A 80 15.21 -3.56 36.17
N ILE A 81 14.16 -3.76 35.40
CA ILE A 81 12.95 -2.92 35.39
C ILE A 81 11.73 -3.62 36.02
N GLY A 82 11.95 -4.76 36.70
CA GLY A 82 10.90 -5.52 37.39
C GLY A 82 9.97 -6.32 36.46
N LEU A 83 10.44 -6.64 35.28
CA LEU A 83 9.72 -7.48 34.31
C LEU A 83 10.45 -8.81 34.09
N GLU A 84 9.73 -9.81 33.60
CA GLU A 84 10.28 -11.11 33.27
C GLU A 84 9.73 -11.66 31.95
N LEU A 85 10.54 -12.49 31.28
CA LEU A 85 10.06 -13.25 30.12
C LEU A 85 9.12 -14.35 30.60
N LYS A 86 7.93 -14.42 30.03
CA LYS A 86 6.97 -15.49 30.37
C LYS A 86 7.43 -16.83 29.77
N PRO A 87 7.86 -17.83 30.64
CA PRO A 87 8.43 -19.08 30.13
C PRO A 87 7.50 -19.86 29.18
N SER A 88 6.19 -19.82 29.43
CA SER A 88 5.19 -20.51 28.58
C SER A 88 4.98 -19.89 27.20
N LYS A 89 5.48 -18.66 26.97
CA LYS A 89 5.39 -17.95 25.70
C LYS A 89 6.73 -17.74 25.02
N THR A 90 7.84 -17.87 25.77
CA THR A 90 9.20 -17.66 25.26
C THR A 90 9.81 -19.00 24.91
N ARG A 91 10.19 -19.18 23.66
CA ARG A 91 10.80 -20.43 23.18
C ARG A 91 11.86 -20.15 22.13
N LEU A 92 12.83 -21.04 22.06
CA LEU A 92 13.82 -21.10 21.00
C LEU A 92 13.34 -22.13 19.96
N THR A 93 13.18 -21.69 18.71
CA THR A 93 12.70 -22.57 17.64
C THR A 93 13.55 -22.39 16.37
N HIS A 94 13.70 -23.47 15.63
CA HIS A 94 14.30 -23.44 14.30
C HIS A 94 13.19 -23.41 13.24
N THR A 95 13.30 -22.52 12.27
CA THR A 95 12.25 -22.32 11.27
C THR A 95 12.09 -23.47 10.28
N PHE A 96 13.12 -24.32 10.13
CA PHE A 96 13.16 -25.40 9.15
C PHE A 96 13.25 -26.80 9.79
N LYS A 97 14.13 -26.98 10.82
CA LYS A 97 14.44 -28.28 11.43
C LYS A 97 13.78 -28.41 12.78
N PRO A 98 12.76 -29.28 12.94
CA PRO A 98 12.05 -29.42 14.20
C PRO A 98 12.94 -29.95 15.35
N GLU A 99 13.92 -30.81 15.02
CA GLU A 99 14.85 -31.40 15.99
C GLU A 99 15.78 -30.37 16.69
N LEU A 100 15.89 -29.17 16.11
CA LEU A 100 16.68 -28.08 16.70
C LEU A 100 15.84 -27.09 17.52
N SER A 101 14.54 -27.32 17.60
CA SER A 101 13.58 -26.51 18.38
C SER A 101 13.41 -27.10 19.79
N GLU A 102 13.18 -26.25 20.79
CA GLU A 102 12.94 -26.69 22.19
C GLU A 102 11.67 -27.55 22.34
N ASP A 103 10.66 -27.29 21.52
CA ASP A 103 9.37 -28.00 21.52
C ASP A 103 9.25 -29.06 20.43
N GLY A 104 10.31 -29.35 19.67
CA GLY A 104 10.30 -30.30 18.56
C GLY A 104 9.44 -29.87 17.37
N VAL A 105 9.02 -28.59 17.30
CA VAL A 105 8.20 -28.04 16.19
C VAL A 105 8.99 -27.00 15.43
N ALA A 106 9.03 -27.11 14.12
CA ALA A 106 9.65 -26.11 13.25
C ALA A 106 8.70 -24.94 12.99
N GLY A 107 9.25 -23.71 13.05
CA GLY A 107 8.49 -22.50 12.84
C GLY A 107 7.93 -21.88 14.13
N PHE A 108 7.35 -20.71 14.00
CA PHE A 108 6.81 -19.97 15.14
C PHE A 108 5.59 -19.15 14.72
N ASP A 109 4.77 -18.81 15.72
CA ASP A 109 3.62 -17.93 15.54
C ASP A 109 3.97 -16.52 16.02
N PHE A 110 3.69 -15.52 15.18
CA PHE A 110 3.88 -14.12 15.51
C PHE A 110 2.76 -13.27 14.92
N LEU A 111 2.09 -12.47 15.75
CA LEU A 111 0.98 -11.59 15.35
C LEU A 111 -0.09 -12.30 14.50
N GLY A 112 -0.47 -13.52 14.90
CA GLY A 112 -1.49 -14.29 14.19
C GLY A 112 -1.00 -14.96 12.89
N HIS A 113 0.27 -14.79 12.53
CA HIS A 113 0.90 -15.47 11.41
C HIS A 113 1.78 -16.62 11.89
N HIS A 114 1.73 -17.74 11.16
CA HIS A 114 2.64 -18.86 11.31
C HIS A 114 3.76 -18.75 10.28
N ILE A 115 5.00 -18.68 10.74
CA ILE A 115 6.20 -18.51 9.92
C ILE A 115 7.01 -19.79 9.97
N LYS A 116 7.18 -20.43 8.82
CA LYS A 116 7.89 -21.71 8.72
C LYS A 116 8.59 -21.84 7.38
N GLN A 117 9.72 -22.53 7.38
CA GLN A 117 10.46 -22.89 6.18
C GLN A 117 10.13 -24.32 5.76
N TYR A 118 10.00 -24.53 4.45
CA TYR A 118 9.70 -25.82 3.84
C TYR A 118 10.76 -26.17 2.81
N PRO A 119 11.19 -27.43 2.71
CA PRO A 119 12.15 -27.85 1.69
C PRO A 119 11.59 -27.61 0.30
N ALA A 120 12.44 -27.12 -0.58
CA ALA A 120 12.07 -26.86 -1.96
C ALA A 120 13.14 -27.38 -2.91
N GLY A 121 12.73 -28.02 -4.00
CA GLY A 121 13.63 -28.47 -5.05
C GLY A 121 14.26 -27.28 -5.81
N LYS A 122 15.34 -27.55 -6.54
CA LYS A 122 16.17 -26.58 -7.27
C LYS A 122 15.38 -25.52 -8.05
N TYR A 123 14.30 -25.92 -8.71
CA TYR A 123 13.52 -25.03 -9.59
C TYR A 123 12.43 -24.21 -8.87
N ARG A 124 12.10 -24.55 -7.62
CA ARG A 124 11.07 -23.88 -6.82
C ARG A 124 11.62 -23.21 -5.57
N SER A 125 12.92 -23.30 -5.33
CA SER A 125 13.56 -22.73 -4.16
C SER A 125 13.72 -21.23 -4.30
N ASN A 126 13.55 -20.52 -3.18
CA ASN A 126 13.91 -19.12 -3.08
C ASN A 126 15.41 -18.93 -3.30
N LYS A 127 15.78 -17.74 -3.76
CA LYS A 127 17.16 -17.31 -3.93
C LYS A 127 17.45 -16.16 -2.98
N ASN A 128 18.66 -16.10 -2.48
CA ASN A 128 19.11 -14.93 -1.73
C ASN A 128 19.35 -13.73 -2.67
N SER A 129 19.71 -12.57 -2.12
CA SER A 129 20.01 -11.35 -2.86
C SER A 129 21.17 -11.47 -3.86
N TYR A 130 21.97 -12.54 -3.75
CA TYR A 130 23.09 -12.88 -4.64
C TYR A 130 22.74 -13.93 -5.69
N GLY A 131 21.47 -14.38 -5.75
CA GLY A 131 21.03 -15.42 -6.69
C GLY A 131 21.32 -16.84 -6.26
N THR A 132 21.91 -17.09 -5.09
CA THR A 132 22.17 -18.43 -4.56
C THR A 132 20.88 -19.12 -4.17
N ILE A 133 20.71 -20.36 -4.61
CA ILE A 133 19.54 -21.20 -4.29
C ILE A 133 19.62 -21.60 -2.81
N LEU A 134 18.55 -21.36 -2.06
CA LEU A 134 18.49 -21.60 -0.61
C LEU A 134 18.10 -23.05 -0.27
N GLY A 135 17.44 -23.79 -1.15
CA GLY A 135 16.92 -25.14 -0.90
C GLY A 135 15.61 -25.18 -0.09
N PHE A 136 15.08 -24.01 0.27
CA PHE A 136 13.81 -23.89 0.99
C PHE A 136 13.03 -22.65 0.58
N ASN A 137 11.74 -22.65 0.91
CA ASN A 137 10.86 -21.48 0.84
C ASN A 137 10.34 -21.15 2.24
N THR A 138 10.34 -19.89 2.58
CA THR A 138 9.68 -19.40 3.80
C THR A 138 8.23 -19.07 3.46
N LEU A 139 7.29 -19.65 4.18
CA LEU A 139 5.86 -19.36 4.07
C LEU A 139 5.37 -18.66 5.35
N ILE A 140 4.58 -17.62 5.13
CA ILE A 140 3.92 -16.84 6.17
C ILE A 140 2.42 -17.04 5.97
N THR A 141 1.78 -17.81 6.84
CA THR A 141 0.36 -18.16 6.73
C THR A 141 -0.42 -17.77 7.98
N PRO A 142 -1.76 -17.62 7.92
CA PRO A 142 -2.55 -17.48 9.14
C PRO A 142 -2.33 -18.67 10.08
N THR A 143 -2.24 -18.41 11.40
CA THR A 143 -2.19 -19.51 12.36
C THR A 143 -3.48 -20.34 12.31
N ALA A 144 -3.39 -21.63 12.67
CA ALA A 144 -4.55 -22.49 12.77
C ALA A 144 -5.61 -21.93 13.75
N LYS A 145 -5.15 -21.29 14.84
CA LYS A 145 -6.00 -20.62 15.80
C LYS A 145 -6.75 -19.43 15.18
N ALA A 146 -6.06 -18.59 14.40
CA ALA A 146 -6.67 -17.44 13.73
C ALA A 146 -7.68 -17.87 12.65
N SER A 147 -7.35 -18.88 11.85
CA SER A 147 -8.24 -19.46 10.86
C SER A 147 -9.51 -20.08 11.50
N LYS A 148 -9.35 -20.78 12.62
CA LYS A 148 -10.46 -21.36 13.38
C LYS A 148 -11.34 -20.26 13.96
N ALA A 149 -10.77 -19.27 14.64
CA ALA A 149 -11.49 -18.14 15.22
C ALA A 149 -12.30 -17.37 14.16
N HIS A 150 -11.73 -17.16 12.98
CA HIS A 150 -12.45 -16.53 11.87
C HIS A 150 -13.65 -17.37 11.40
N THR A 151 -13.45 -18.67 11.24
CA THR A 151 -14.52 -19.60 10.86
C THR A 151 -15.63 -19.66 11.92
N GLU A 152 -15.28 -19.56 13.20
CA GLU A 152 -16.25 -19.48 14.33
C GLU A 152 -17.01 -18.15 14.30
N GLU A 153 -16.34 -17.03 14.06
CA GLU A 153 -16.97 -15.72 13.94
C GLU A 153 -17.98 -15.67 12.78
N ILE A 154 -17.62 -16.19 11.60
CA ILE A 154 -18.58 -16.35 10.49
C ILE A 154 -19.78 -17.19 10.94
N GLY A 155 -19.54 -18.29 11.68
CA GLY A 155 -20.59 -19.14 12.21
C GLY A 155 -21.51 -18.38 13.18
N ARG A 156 -20.95 -17.54 14.04
CA ARG A 156 -21.68 -16.71 15.01
C ARG A 156 -22.58 -15.68 14.30
N VAL A 157 -22.06 -15.00 13.28
CA VAL A 157 -22.84 -14.06 12.47
C VAL A 157 -23.99 -14.77 11.76
N ILE A 158 -23.73 -15.92 11.12
CA ILE A 158 -24.78 -16.72 10.46
C ILE A 158 -25.86 -17.19 11.44
N PHE A 159 -25.46 -17.57 12.65
CA PHE A 159 -26.41 -17.99 13.70
C PHE A 159 -27.26 -16.81 14.18
N LYS A 160 -26.68 -15.63 14.39
CA LYS A 160 -27.41 -14.40 14.73
C LYS A 160 -28.50 -14.08 13.69
N HIS A 161 -28.19 -14.33 12.42
CA HIS A 161 -29.08 -14.07 11.28
C HIS A 161 -29.92 -15.28 10.84
N ARG A 162 -30.17 -16.27 11.71
CA ARG A 162 -30.93 -17.50 11.36
C ARG A 162 -32.34 -17.21 10.83
N SER A 163 -32.96 -16.12 11.24
CA SER A 163 -34.33 -15.71 10.85
C SER A 163 -34.36 -14.41 10.04
N SER A 164 -33.22 -13.74 9.85
CA SER A 164 -33.10 -12.45 9.16
C SER A 164 -33.15 -12.60 7.64
N PRO A 165 -33.51 -11.54 6.89
CA PRO A 165 -33.38 -11.52 5.44
C PRO A 165 -31.92 -11.74 4.98
N GLN A 166 -31.75 -12.31 3.76
CA GLN A 166 -30.43 -12.54 3.18
C GLN A 166 -29.57 -11.27 3.10
N ALA A 167 -30.18 -10.14 2.75
CA ALA A 167 -29.49 -8.85 2.66
C ALA A 167 -28.84 -8.43 3.99
N ALA A 168 -29.51 -8.62 5.13
CA ALA A 168 -28.97 -8.31 6.44
C ALA A 168 -27.79 -9.22 6.79
N LEU A 169 -27.89 -10.53 6.47
CA LEU A 169 -26.77 -11.46 6.65
C LEU A 169 -25.56 -11.08 5.82
N ILE A 170 -25.73 -10.71 4.56
CA ILE A 170 -24.61 -10.27 3.68
C ILE A 170 -23.96 -9.00 4.21
N LYS A 171 -24.76 -8.03 4.67
CA LYS A 171 -24.25 -6.77 5.23
C LYS A 171 -23.34 -7.01 6.45
N ASP A 172 -23.69 -7.94 7.32
CA ASP A 172 -22.89 -8.23 8.53
C ASP A 172 -21.70 -9.16 8.24
N LEU A 173 -21.79 -10.07 7.25
CA LEU A 173 -20.69 -10.96 6.87
C LEU A 173 -19.59 -10.25 6.09
N ASN A 174 -19.93 -9.34 5.17
CA ASN A 174 -18.96 -8.69 4.31
C ASN A 174 -17.85 -7.93 5.07
N PRO A 175 -18.12 -7.17 6.13
CA PRO A 175 -17.08 -6.57 6.97
C PRO A 175 -16.16 -7.58 7.63
N VAL A 176 -16.68 -8.71 8.11
CA VAL A 176 -15.89 -9.78 8.74
C VAL A 176 -14.94 -10.43 7.73
N ILE A 177 -15.45 -10.78 6.55
CA ILE A 177 -14.67 -11.35 5.45
C ILE A 177 -13.59 -10.36 5.00
N ARG A 178 -13.97 -9.11 4.76
CA ARG A 178 -13.05 -8.06 4.31
C ARG A 178 -11.94 -7.81 5.33
N GLY A 179 -12.29 -7.63 6.61
CA GLY A 179 -11.35 -7.33 7.67
C GLY A 179 -10.29 -8.43 7.81
N TRP A 180 -10.72 -9.69 7.90
CA TRP A 180 -9.80 -10.81 8.01
C TRP A 180 -8.94 -10.98 6.76
N THR A 181 -9.53 -10.90 5.58
CA THR A 181 -8.80 -11.04 4.32
C THR A 181 -7.78 -9.91 4.13
N SER A 182 -8.16 -8.66 4.42
CA SER A 182 -7.25 -7.51 4.32
C SER A 182 -6.03 -7.63 5.24
N TYR A 183 -6.18 -8.29 6.39
CA TYR A 183 -5.07 -8.55 7.30
C TYR A 183 -4.09 -9.59 6.75
N TYR A 184 -4.60 -10.68 6.14
CA TYR A 184 -3.78 -11.80 5.69
C TYR A 184 -3.42 -11.79 4.20
N ILE A 185 -3.96 -10.87 3.41
CA ILE A 185 -3.73 -10.84 1.94
C ILE A 185 -2.27 -10.60 1.56
N ASN A 186 -1.49 -9.94 2.43
CA ASN A 186 -0.08 -9.68 2.24
C ASN A 186 0.84 -10.85 2.67
N SER A 187 0.23 -11.95 3.13
CA SER A 187 0.92 -13.20 3.47
C SER A 187 0.73 -14.23 2.36
N ASP A 188 1.28 -15.42 2.56
CA ASP A 188 1.12 -16.54 1.63
C ASP A 188 -0.26 -17.24 1.71
N ALA A 189 -1.25 -16.64 2.38
CA ALA A 189 -2.59 -17.20 2.56
C ALA A 189 -3.30 -17.50 1.22
N LYS A 190 -3.04 -16.70 0.19
CA LYS A 190 -3.59 -16.91 -1.15
C LYS A 190 -2.89 -18.05 -1.88
N SER A 191 -1.57 -18.05 -1.92
CA SER A 191 -0.75 -19.05 -2.61
C SER A 191 -0.86 -20.44 -1.98
N THR A 192 -1.07 -20.52 -0.68
CA THR A 192 -1.27 -21.78 0.06
C THR A 192 -2.71 -22.29 0.02
N GLY A 193 -3.63 -21.55 -0.59
CA GLY A 193 -5.04 -21.93 -0.71
C GLY A 193 -5.88 -21.71 0.57
N GLU A 194 -5.35 -21.05 1.60
CA GLU A 194 -6.08 -20.81 2.86
C GLU A 194 -7.31 -19.92 2.62
N LEU A 195 -7.21 -18.89 1.75
CA LEU A 195 -8.36 -18.05 1.40
C LEU A 195 -9.49 -18.86 0.74
N SER A 196 -9.16 -19.76 -0.18
CA SER A 196 -10.13 -20.64 -0.85
C SER A 196 -10.76 -21.65 0.13
N LYS A 197 -9.99 -22.11 1.10
CA LYS A 197 -10.49 -22.97 2.18
C LYS A 197 -11.51 -22.22 3.05
N GLN A 198 -11.26 -20.96 3.40
CA GLN A 198 -12.22 -20.12 4.14
C GLN A 198 -13.50 -19.87 3.32
N ASP A 199 -13.40 -19.67 2.01
CA ASP A 199 -14.57 -19.58 1.13
C ASP A 199 -15.42 -20.85 1.17
N ASN A 200 -14.79 -22.02 1.08
CA ASN A 200 -15.49 -23.29 1.16
C ASN A 200 -16.17 -23.50 2.52
N LEU A 201 -15.48 -23.22 3.62
CA LEU A 201 -16.05 -23.31 4.97
C LEU A 201 -17.26 -22.36 5.15
N THR A 202 -17.15 -21.16 4.61
CA THR A 202 -18.25 -20.18 4.60
C THR A 202 -19.43 -20.68 3.79
N TYR A 203 -19.18 -21.20 2.59
CA TYR A 203 -20.21 -21.81 1.75
C TYR A 203 -20.95 -22.96 2.46
N LEU A 204 -20.23 -23.88 3.10
CA LEU A 204 -20.83 -25.00 3.84
C LEU A 204 -21.75 -24.53 4.98
N LYS A 205 -21.37 -23.47 5.69
CA LYS A 205 -22.19 -22.86 6.74
C LYS A 205 -23.45 -22.21 6.16
N LEU A 206 -23.31 -21.43 5.07
CA LEU A 206 -24.43 -20.79 4.38
C LEU A 206 -25.39 -21.81 3.76
N ARG A 207 -24.86 -22.90 3.20
CA ARG A 207 -25.69 -24.00 2.68
C ARG A 207 -26.56 -24.61 3.77
N ARG A 208 -26.03 -24.82 4.98
CA ARG A 208 -26.81 -25.30 6.14
C ARG A 208 -27.88 -24.28 6.57
N TRP A 209 -27.54 -23.00 6.61
CA TRP A 209 -28.48 -21.93 6.90
C TRP A 209 -29.61 -21.88 5.87
N ALA A 210 -29.31 -21.92 4.60
CA ALA A 210 -30.28 -21.88 3.52
C ALA A 210 -31.19 -23.12 3.49
N LYS A 211 -30.60 -24.34 3.65
CA LYS A 211 -31.36 -25.60 3.73
C LYS A 211 -32.37 -25.59 4.86
N ARG A 212 -31.99 -25.06 6.05
CA ARG A 212 -32.91 -24.94 7.19
C ARG A 212 -34.11 -24.06 6.87
N ARG A 213 -33.97 -23.06 6.01
CA ARG A 213 -35.04 -22.11 5.65
C ARG A 213 -35.97 -22.61 4.54
N CYS A 214 -35.46 -23.45 3.65
CA CYS A 214 -36.19 -23.97 2.49
C CYS A 214 -36.61 -25.43 2.63
N GLY A 215 -36.16 -26.12 3.68
CA GLY A 215 -36.43 -27.54 3.89
C GLY A 215 -35.52 -28.49 3.07
N ASN A 216 -35.15 -28.12 1.84
CA ASN A 216 -34.30 -28.95 0.98
C ASN A 216 -33.15 -28.13 0.36
N SER A 217 -32.18 -28.84 -0.20
CA SER A 217 -30.96 -28.19 -0.76
C SER A 217 -31.16 -27.58 -2.14
N LYS A 218 -32.08 -28.12 -2.97
CA LYS A 218 -32.32 -27.67 -4.34
C LYS A 218 -33.00 -26.29 -4.31
N ASP A 219 -34.08 -26.15 -3.54
CA ASP A 219 -34.79 -24.88 -3.40
C ASP A 219 -33.94 -23.84 -2.69
N ALA A 220 -33.18 -24.24 -1.67
CA ALA A 220 -32.24 -23.37 -0.99
C ALA A 220 -31.21 -22.77 -1.96
N HIS A 221 -30.65 -23.62 -2.84
CA HIS A 221 -29.67 -23.16 -3.82
C HIS A 221 -30.33 -22.23 -4.84
N SER A 222 -31.46 -22.63 -5.41
CA SER A 222 -32.16 -21.81 -6.41
C SER A 222 -32.67 -20.48 -5.86
N LYS A 223 -32.92 -20.40 -4.52
CA LYS A 223 -33.43 -19.17 -3.85
C LYS A 223 -32.32 -18.18 -3.47
N TYR A 224 -31.17 -18.67 -3.00
CA TYR A 224 -30.15 -17.82 -2.36
C TYR A 224 -28.86 -17.66 -3.17
N TRP A 225 -28.64 -18.49 -4.20
CA TRP A 225 -27.52 -18.35 -5.12
C TRP A 225 -28.03 -17.94 -6.50
N THR A 226 -27.28 -17.07 -7.13
CA THR A 226 -27.60 -16.56 -8.47
C THR A 226 -26.33 -16.41 -9.29
N THR A 227 -26.48 -16.23 -10.60
CA THR A 227 -25.40 -15.84 -11.50
C THR A 227 -25.35 -14.32 -11.55
N ILE A 228 -24.20 -13.72 -11.32
CA ILE A 228 -23.96 -12.28 -11.44
C ILE A 228 -22.79 -12.09 -12.39
N GLU A 229 -22.99 -11.32 -13.44
CA GLU A 229 -22.01 -11.13 -14.51
C GLU A 229 -21.56 -12.50 -15.06
N ASN A 230 -20.27 -12.83 -14.97
CA ASN A 230 -19.71 -14.12 -15.42
C ASN A 230 -19.45 -15.11 -14.25
N GLU A 231 -19.88 -14.77 -13.02
CA GLU A 231 -19.71 -15.64 -11.86
C GLU A 231 -20.99 -16.42 -11.57
N ASN A 232 -20.90 -17.75 -11.62
CA ASN A 232 -21.97 -18.65 -11.20
C ASN A 232 -21.91 -18.89 -9.68
N TRP A 233 -23.08 -19.15 -9.09
CA TRP A 233 -23.20 -19.57 -7.69
C TRP A 233 -22.76 -18.52 -6.68
N VAL A 234 -23.09 -17.26 -6.96
CA VAL A 234 -22.87 -16.15 -6.03
C VAL A 234 -24.00 -16.11 -5.01
N PHE A 235 -23.66 -16.09 -3.71
CA PHE A 235 -24.62 -15.86 -2.66
C PHE A 235 -25.00 -14.39 -2.65
N ALA A 236 -26.18 -14.06 -3.21
CA ALA A 236 -26.60 -12.67 -3.41
C ALA A 236 -28.11 -12.51 -3.40
N THR A 237 -28.59 -11.31 -3.10
CA THR A 237 -29.99 -10.96 -3.24
C THR A 237 -30.40 -10.98 -4.70
N ARG A 238 -31.63 -11.42 -5.00
CA ARG A 238 -32.16 -11.38 -6.35
C ARG A 238 -32.44 -9.97 -6.80
N SER A 239 -32.19 -9.74 -8.07
CA SER A 239 -32.29 -8.46 -8.71
C SER A 239 -33.76 -8.05 -8.97
N GLY A 240 -34.34 -7.23 -8.07
CA GLY A 240 -35.27 -6.18 -8.38
C GLY A 240 -34.59 -4.82 -8.20
N ASP A 241 -33.41 -4.79 -7.59
CA ASP A 241 -32.62 -3.58 -7.35
C ASP A 241 -31.48 -3.47 -8.38
N ALA A 242 -31.19 -2.26 -8.79
CA ALA A 242 -30.14 -1.96 -9.76
C ALA A 242 -28.72 -2.45 -9.34
N ASN A 243 -28.55 -2.79 -8.06
CA ASN A 243 -27.30 -3.34 -7.49
C ASN A 243 -27.60 -4.46 -6.49
N PRO A 244 -27.55 -5.74 -6.87
CA PRO A 244 -27.73 -6.84 -5.95
C PRO A 244 -26.63 -6.89 -4.90
N LEU A 245 -27.00 -7.03 -3.62
CA LEU A 245 -26.04 -7.25 -2.55
C LEU A 245 -25.45 -8.66 -2.69
N ARG A 246 -24.14 -8.74 -2.88
CA ARG A 246 -23.39 -10.00 -2.98
C ARG A 246 -22.48 -10.23 -1.77
N LEU A 247 -22.31 -11.48 -1.42
CA LEU A 247 -21.30 -11.89 -0.45
C LEU A 247 -19.93 -11.85 -1.09
N LEU A 248 -18.97 -11.27 -0.37
CA LEU A 248 -17.57 -11.26 -0.77
C LEU A 248 -16.96 -12.67 -0.60
N LYS A 249 -16.04 -13.02 -1.50
CA LYS A 249 -15.19 -14.20 -1.35
C LYS A 249 -13.83 -13.76 -0.81
N HIS A 250 -13.21 -14.55 0.06
CA HIS A 250 -11.85 -14.28 0.53
C HIS A 250 -10.84 -14.34 -0.64
N SER A 251 -11.01 -15.32 -1.54
CA SER A 251 -10.11 -15.53 -2.68
C SER A 251 -10.19 -14.43 -3.75
N GLN A 252 -11.24 -13.62 -3.79
CA GLN A 252 -11.39 -12.53 -4.77
C GLN A 252 -10.44 -11.36 -4.52
N PHE A 253 -9.97 -11.21 -3.28
CA PHE A 253 -9.03 -10.15 -2.95
C PHE A 253 -7.66 -10.43 -3.57
N SER A 254 -7.05 -9.41 -4.11
CA SER A 254 -5.68 -9.44 -4.59
C SER A 254 -4.86 -8.42 -3.82
N CYS A 255 -3.66 -8.81 -3.43
CA CYS A 255 -2.64 -7.85 -3.06
C CYS A 255 -2.08 -7.26 -4.36
N SER A 256 -2.18 -5.95 -4.54
CA SER A 256 -1.25 -5.28 -5.44
C SER A 256 0.13 -5.53 -4.83
N SER A 257 1.11 -6.00 -5.62
CA SER A 257 2.49 -6.15 -5.16
C SER A 257 2.87 -4.88 -4.42
N THR A 258 2.93 -4.99 -3.12
CA THR A 258 3.27 -3.86 -2.29
C THR A 258 4.76 -3.78 -2.35
N ASP A 259 5.24 -2.74 -2.96
CA ASP A 259 6.59 -2.27 -2.75
C ASP A 259 6.72 -1.87 -1.27
N TYR A 260 6.77 -2.86 -0.36
CA TYR A 260 7.13 -2.64 1.03
C TYR A 260 8.57 -2.17 1.09
N VAL A 261 8.74 -0.89 0.92
CA VAL A 261 10.03 -0.27 1.13
C VAL A 261 10.27 -0.23 2.64
N LYS A 262 11.31 -0.92 3.11
CA LYS A 262 11.74 -0.89 4.52
C LYS A 262 11.94 0.57 4.95
N VAL A 263 11.54 0.91 6.17
CA VAL A 263 11.84 2.23 6.76
C VAL A 263 13.35 2.39 6.80
N LYS A 264 13.85 3.52 6.35
CA LYS A 264 15.29 3.77 6.21
C LYS A 264 15.93 4.04 7.58
N GLY A 265 16.89 3.23 7.96
CA GLY A 265 17.68 3.44 9.19
C GLY A 265 16.82 3.57 10.45
N ASP A 266 17.13 4.54 11.26
CA ASP A 266 16.46 4.82 12.55
C ASP A 266 15.31 5.86 12.41
N LYS A 267 14.75 6.02 11.19
CA LYS A 267 13.63 6.93 10.92
C LYS A 267 12.42 6.60 11.79
N SER A 268 11.88 7.63 12.44
CA SER A 268 10.67 7.57 13.27
C SER A 268 9.60 8.52 12.71
N LEU A 269 8.33 8.19 12.88
CA LEU A 269 7.21 9.08 12.54
C LEU A 269 7.27 10.43 13.27
N TYR A 270 8.07 10.51 14.32
CA TYR A 270 8.24 11.69 15.17
C TYR A 270 9.61 12.35 14.99
N ASP A 271 10.36 12.02 13.92
CA ASP A 271 11.68 12.60 13.65
C ASP A 271 11.64 13.95 12.94
N GLY A 272 10.45 14.44 12.64
CA GLY A 272 10.23 15.74 11.96
C GLY A 272 10.45 15.70 10.44
N ASP A 273 10.87 14.59 9.85
CA ASP A 273 11.07 14.49 8.40
C ASP A 273 9.72 14.35 7.66
N LEU A 274 9.01 15.46 7.54
CA LEU A 274 7.70 15.53 6.90
C LEU A 274 7.73 15.06 5.44
N VAL A 275 8.82 15.35 4.74
CA VAL A 275 8.99 14.99 3.32
C VAL A 275 9.10 13.48 3.15
N TYR A 276 9.94 12.84 3.95
CA TYR A 276 10.11 11.38 3.91
C TYR A 276 8.79 10.66 4.20
N TRP A 277 8.11 11.04 5.29
CA TRP A 277 6.90 10.36 5.72
C TRP A 277 5.71 10.64 4.81
N SER A 278 5.56 11.87 4.33
CA SER A 278 4.51 12.21 3.36
C SER A 278 4.70 11.49 2.04
N THR A 279 5.93 11.40 1.54
CA THR A 279 6.27 10.64 0.33
C THR A 279 5.90 9.18 0.48
N ARG A 280 6.14 8.60 1.65
CA ARG A 280 5.87 7.20 1.93
C ARG A 280 4.38 6.90 2.12
N LEU A 281 3.70 7.68 2.96
CA LEU A 281 2.34 7.43 3.40
C LEU A 281 1.28 8.10 2.49
N GLY A 282 1.63 9.23 1.89
CA GLY A 282 0.68 10.08 1.16
C GLY A 282 -0.22 10.90 2.10
N LYS A 283 0.10 10.93 3.39
CA LYS A 283 -0.56 11.74 4.43
C LYS A 283 0.39 11.95 5.60
N HIS A 284 0.28 13.09 6.25
CA HIS A 284 1.01 13.41 7.48
C HIS A 284 0.19 14.42 8.29
N PRO A 285 0.14 14.33 9.65
CA PRO A 285 -0.65 15.24 10.47
C PRO A 285 -0.26 16.72 10.30
N GLU A 286 1.02 17.02 10.09
CA GLU A 286 1.59 18.35 9.98
C GLU A 286 1.77 18.84 8.53
N MET A 287 1.32 18.08 7.54
CA MET A 287 1.40 18.45 6.12
C MET A 287 0.00 18.43 5.48
N PRO A 288 -0.37 19.44 4.68
CA PRO A 288 -1.63 19.42 3.95
C PRO A 288 -1.77 18.14 3.11
N ASN A 289 -2.91 17.47 3.19
CA ASN A 289 -3.13 16.17 2.56
C ASN A 289 -2.80 16.18 1.06
N TYR A 290 -3.19 17.23 0.34
CA TYR A 290 -2.92 17.35 -1.09
C TYR A 290 -1.42 17.39 -1.41
N LYS A 291 -0.59 18.07 -0.58
CA LYS A 291 0.88 18.06 -0.74
C LYS A 291 1.47 16.70 -0.46
N ALA A 292 1.02 16.04 0.61
CA ALA A 292 1.48 14.68 0.95
C ALA A 292 1.15 13.67 -0.15
N GLU A 293 -0.04 13.76 -0.74
CA GLU A 293 -0.44 12.90 -1.85
C GLU A 293 0.38 13.19 -3.13
N LEU A 294 0.67 14.46 -3.44
CA LEU A 294 1.55 14.83 -4.56
C LEU A 294 2.97 14.32 -4.36
N LEU A 295 3.53 14.43 -3.14
CA LEU A 295 4.83 13.86 -2.81
C LEU A 295 4.86 12.36 -3.05
N LYS A 296 3.82 11.63 -2.65
CA LYS A 296 3.71 10.20 -2.90
C LYS A 296 3.59 9.90 -4.39
N LYS A 297 2.74 10.62 -5.14
CA LYS A 297 2.57 10.48 -6.60
C LYS A 297 3.89 10.68 -7.33
N GLN A 298 4.66 11.69 -6.92
CA GLN A 298 5.96 12.04 -7.53
C GLN A 298 7.13 11.22 -6.97
N LYS A 299 6.87 10.26 -6.05
CA LYS A 299 7.89 9.43 -5.39
C LYS A 299 8.96 10.28 -4.69
N GLY A 300 8.58 11.43 -4.14
CA GLY A 300 9.46 12.38 -3.47
C GLY A 300 10.48 13.07 -4.37
N LYS A 301 10.23 13.14 -5.69
CA LYS A 301 11.13 13.78 -6.66
C LYS A 301 10.50 15.03 -7.25
N CYS A 302 11.33 16.03 -7.46
CA CYS A 302 10.97 17.20 -8.25
C CYS A 302 10.93 16.80 -9.74
N PRO A 303 9.82 16.98 -10.46
CA PRO A 303 9.73 16.61 -11.88
C PRO A 303 10.62 17.44 -12.79
N TRP A 304 11.03 18.62 -12.36
CA TRP A 304 11.86 19.53 -13.13
C TRP A 304 13.33 19.10 -13.15
N CYS A 305 13.94 18.97 -11.97
CA CYS A 305 15.37 18.61 -11.87
C CYS A 305 15.63 17.11 -11.64
N GLY A 306 14.59 16.31 -11.35
CA GLY A 306 14.71 14.88 -11.08
C GLY A 306 15.29 14.53 -9.70
N LEU A 307 15.70 15.52 -8.90
CA LEU A 307 16.27 15.32 -7.56
C LEU A 307 15.19 15.05 -6.53
N HIS A 308 15.55 14.33 -5.47
CA HIS A 308 14.66 14.10 -4.35
C HIS A 308 14.52 15.36 -3.49
N PHE A 309 13.29 15.62 -3.04
CA PHE A 309 13.05 16.57 -1.97
C PHE A 309 13.69 16.07 -0.67
N LYS A 310 14.27 17.00 0.07
CA LYS A 310 14.88 16.73 1.37
C LYS A 310 14.16 17.54 2.46
N ASP A 311 14.38 17.15 3.70
CA ASP A 311 13.95 17.96 4.83
C ASP A 311 14.62 19.35 4.80
N GLY A 312 13.84 20.40 5.03
CA GLY A 312 14.27 21.78 4.90
C GLY A 312 14.16 22.40 3.49
N ASP A 313 13.84 21.62 2.45
CA ASP A 313 13.59 22.17 1.12
C ASP A 313 12.29 22.99 1.09
N VAL A 314 12.34 24.14 0.45
CA VAL A 314 11.13 24.91 0.15
C VAL A 314 10.44 24.29 -1.06
N ILE A 315 9.31 23.64 -0.79
CA ILE A 315 8.52 22.92 -1.80
C ILE A 315 7.29 23.76 -2.16
N GLU A 316 7.18 24.10 -3.44
CA GLU A 316 6.10 24.93 -3.97
C GLU A 316 5.17 24.14 -4.88
N GLU A 317 3.88 24.49 -4.84
CA GLU A 317 2.86 23.94 -5.72
C GLU A 317 2.87 24.71 -7.04
N ASP A 318 2.86 23.99 -8.13
CA ASP A 318 2.85 24.54 -9.47
C ASP A 318 1.86 23.79 -10.37
N HIS A 319 1.47 24.42 -11.48
CA HIS A 319 0.65 23.82 -12.50
C HIS A 319 1.52 23.24 -13.61
N LEU A 320 1.28 22.00 -14.02
CA LEU A 320 1.93 21.40 -15.19
C LEU A 320 1.74 22.27 -16.42
N ILE A 321 0.49 22.68 -16.67
CA ILE A 321 0.12 23.65 -17.69
C ILE A 321 -0.31 24.91 -16.98
N PRO A 322 0.38 26.05 -17.20
CA PRO A 322 0.02 27.33 -16.58
C PRO A 322 -1.41 27.76 -16.86
N ARG A 323 -2.07 28.39 -15.89
CA ARG A 323 -3.44 28.91 -16.07
C ARG A 323 -3.54 29.87 -17.26
N ALA A 324 -2.52 30.67 -17.51
CA ALA A 324 -2.44 31.59 -18.63
C ALA A 324 -2.40 30.88 -20.00
N ASN A 325 -2.01 29.62 -20.03
CA ASN A 325 -2.01 28.75 -21.21
C ASN A 325 -3.25 27.84 -21.28
N GLY A 326 -4.30 28.09 -20.47
CA GLY A 326 -5.53 27.31 -20.44
C GLY A 326 -5.51 26.13 -19.47
N GLY A 327 -4.49 26.02 -18.62
CA GLY A 327 -4.41 24.99 -17.60
C GLY A 327 -5.51 25.17 -16.55
N LYS A 328 -6.21 24.09 -16.20
CA LYS A 328 -7.25 24.09 -15.19
C LYS A 328 -6.66 23.86 -13.81
N ASP A 329 -7.32 24.37 -12.77
CA ASP A 329 -6.95 24.14 -11.37
C ASP A 329 -7.50 22.78 -10.90
N GLU A 330 -7.05 21.72 -11.55
CA GLU A 330 -7.44 20.35 -11.25
C GLU A 330 -6.26 19.58 -10.68
N TRP A 331 -6.53 18.57 -9.84
CA TRP A 331 -5.53 17.69 -9.25
C TRP A 331 -4.53 17.10 -10.27
N LYS A 332 -5.01 16.76 -11.47
CA LYS A 332 -4.17 16.21 -12.55
C LYS A 332 -3.15 17.19 -13.08
N ASN A 333 -3.43 18.48 -12.96
CA ASN A 333 -2.57 19.58 -13.44
C ASN A 333 -1.65 20.14 -12.34
N LYS A 334 -1.63 19.55 -11.14
CA LYS A 334 -0.79 20.00 -10.03
C LYS A 334 0.45 19.15 -9.86
N GLN A 335 1.54 19.83 -9.51
CA GLN A 335 2.84 19.23 -9.19
C GLN A 335 3.54 20.00 -8.08
N LEU A 336 4.54 19.39 -7.47
CA LEU A 336 5.42 20.02 -6.49
C LEU A 336 6.81 20.20 -7.10
N LEU A 337 7.39 21.35 -6.93
CA LEU A 337 8.73 21.69 -7.39
C LEU A 337 9.55 22.26 -6.23
N HIS A 338 10.89 22.18 -6.33
CA HIS A 338 11.75 23.03 -5.50
C HIS A 338 11.52 24.49 -5.89
N ARG A 339 11.66 25.41 -4.97
CA ARG A 339 11.45 26.85 -5.22
C ARG A 339 12.23 27.34 -6.43
N HIS A 340 13.54 27.06 -6.50
CA HIS A 340 14.38 27.46 -7.63
C HIS A 340 13.90 26.86 -8.96
N CYS A 341 13.44 25.60 -8.96
CA CYS A 341 12.88 24.95 -10.16
C CYS A 341 11.55 25.57 -10.58
N HIS A 342 10.74 26.01 -9.60
CA HIS A 342 9.49 26.73 -9.84
C HIS A 342 9.77 28.09 -10.48
N ASP A 343 10.78 28.82 -9.97
CA ASP A 343 11.18 30.11 -10.52
C ASP A 343 11.70 29.97 -11.97
N GLU A 344 12.53 28.97 -12.25
CA GLU A 344 13.03 28.67 -13.62
C GLU A 344 11.88 28.33 -14.56
N LYS A 345 10.99 27.41 -14.15
CA LYS A 345 9.82 27.04 -14.94
C LYS A 345 8.94 28.23 -15.22
N THR A 346 8.67 29.05 -14.21
CA THR A 346 7.84 30.25 -14.34
C THR A 346 8.45 31.24 -15.34
N ALA A 347 9.76 31.42 -15.31
CA ALA A 347 10.45 32.27 -16.30
C ALA A 347 10.25 31.77 -17.74
N ILE A 348 10.38 30.46 -17.97
CA ILE A 348 10.17 29.84 -19.29
C ILE A 348 8.70 29.95 -19.71
N ASP A 349 7.76 29.64 -18.82
CA ASP A 349 6.33 29.75 -19.07
C ASP A 349 5.95 31.17 -19.48
N LEU A 350 6.51 32.20 -18.82
CA LEU A 350 6.28 33.60 -19.18
C LEU A 350 6.82 33.98 -20.56
N ILE A 351 7.97 33.44 -20.94
CA ILE A 351 8.53 33.64 -22.29
C ILE A 351 7.59 33.02 -23.35
N GLU A 352 7.11 31.80 -23.10
CA GLU A 352 6.19 31.13 -24.02
C GLU A 352 4.84 31.86 -24.14
N ILE A 353 4.30 32.34 -23.02
CA ILE A 353 3.07 33.14 -22.99
C ILE A 353 3.24 34.40 -23.78
N ARG A 354 4.38 35.12 -23.63
CA ARG A 354 4.69 36.32 -24.41
C ARG A 354 4.81 36.02 -25.91
N LYS A 355 5.49 34.94 -26.29
CA LYS A 355 5.61 34.51 -27.69
C LYS A 355 4.24 34.21 -28.31
N LYS A 356 3.38 33.45 -27.62
CA LYS A 356 2.03 33.14 -28.08
C LYS A 356 1.17 34.41 -28.20
N LYS A 357 1.27 35.32 -27.23
CA LYS A 357 0.55 36.60 -27.30
C LYS A 357 1.00 37.44 -28.48
N HIS A 358 2.31 37.49 -28.73
CA HIS A 358 2.88 38.25 -29.87
C HIS A 358 2.45 37.63 -31.20
N SER A 359 2.52 36.31 -31.36
CA SER A 359 2.07 35.60 -32.56
C SER A 359 0.59 35.83 -32.80
N ASN A 360 -0.25 35.79 -31.78
CA ASN A 360 -1.70 36.02 -31.91
C ASN A 360 -2.02 37.49 -32.32
N ILE A 361 -1.22 38.44 -31.78
CA ILE A 361 -1.35 39.85 -32.21
C ILE A 361 -0.95 40.03 -33.68
N GLN A 362 0.19 39.40 -34.08
CA GLN A 362 0.61 39.45 -35.49
C GLN A 362 -0.41 38.85 -36.42
N GLU A 363 -0.98 37.69 -36.07
CA GLU A 363 -2.02 37.05 -36.85
C GLU A 363 -3.29 37.92 -36.98
N LYS A 364 -3.72 38.55 -35.87
CA LYS A 364 -4.85 39.50 -35.90
C LYS A 364 -4.55 40.74 -36.73
N LEU A 365 -3.33 41.27 -36.65
CA LEU A 365 -2.90 42.39 -37.51
C LEU A 365 -2.89 41.95 -38.97
N PHE A 366 -2.35 40.77 -39.30
CA PHE A 366 -2.37 40.26 -40.66
C PHE A 366 -3.80 40.10 -41.20
N GLN A 367 -4.70 39.50 -40.44
CA GLN A 367 -6.13 39.38 -40.78
C GLN A 367 -6.82 40.76 -40.94
N PHE A 368 -6.41 41.75 -40.16
CA PHE A 368 -6.88 43.11 -40.28
C PHE A 368 -6.40 43.77 -41.58
N TRP A 369 -5.09 43.62 -41.88
CA TRP A 369 -4.50 44.14 -43.09
C TRP A 369 -5.07 43.48 -44.36
N GLU A 370 -5.38 42.20 -44.35
CA GLU A 370 -6.03 41.53 -45.50
C GLU A 370 -7.43 42.05 -45.84
N LYS A 371 -8.10 42.61 -44.85
CA LYS A 371 -9.47 43.20 -45.04
C LYS A 371 -9.44 44.63 -45.55
N ILE A 372 -8.28 45.26 -45.63
CA ILE A 372 -8.11 46.64 -46.09
C ILE A 372 -7.86 46.61 -47.62
N ASP A 373 -8.53 47.48 -48.34
CA ASP A 373 -8.30 47.72 -49.77
C ASP A 373 -7.26 48.83 -49.89
N TRP A 374 -6.13 48.50 -50.54
CA TRP A 374 -4.98 49.37 -50.69
C TRP A 374 -4.86 49.79 -52.15
N GLU A 375 -4.64 51.05 -52.41
CA GLU A 375 -4.20 51.55 -53.69
C GLU A 375 -2.74 51.98 -53.62
N TRP A 376 -1.90 51.45 -54.51
CA TRP A 376 -0.49 51.78 -54.58
C TRP A 376 -0.27 52.92 -55.57
N VAL A 377 0.20 54.10 -55.06
CA VAL A 377 0.54 55.25 -55.89
C VAL A 377 2.02 55.56 -55.62
N ASN A 378 2.88 55.45 -56.64
CA ASN A 378 4.33 55.67 -56.54
C ASN A 378 4.98 54.90 -55.40
N ASP A 379 4.68 53.58 -55.29
CA ASP A 379 5.14 52.66 -54.24
C ASP A 379 4.75 53.02 -52.79
N ILE A 380 3.78 53.94 -52.63
CA ILE A 380 3.19 54.27 -51.34
C ILE A 380 1.76 53.68 -51.26
N PRO A 381 1.43 52.93 -50.20
CA PRO A 381 0.11 52.36 -50.02
C PRO A 381 -0.85 53.43 -49.45
N PHE A 382 -1.96 53.65 -50.14
CA PHE A 382 -3.05 54.54 -49.69
C PHE A 382 -4.27 53.68 -49.30
N TYR A 383 -4.90 54.06 -48.19
CA TYR A 383 -6.10 53.40 -47.67
C TYR A 383 -7.31 53.74 -48.57
N LYS A 384 -7.93 52.74 -49.19
CA LYS A 384 -9.11 52.91 -50.06
C LYS A 384 -10.43 52.50 -49.42
N GLY A 385 -10.36 51.74 -48.30
CA GLY A 385 -11.53 51.22 -47.60
C GLY A 385 -11.36 49.79 -47.10
N HIS A 386 -12.44 49.23 -46.55
CA HIS A 386 -12.48 47.81 -46.25
C HIS A 386 -13.00 47.03 -47.48
N LYS A 387 -12.42 45.90 -47.81
CA LYS A 387 -12.92 44.97 -48.82
C LYS A 387 -14.33 44.54 -48.40
N THR A 388 -15.35 45.02 -49.08
CA THR A 388 -16.71 44.56 -48.91
C THR A 388 -16.81 43.12 -49.44
N GLY A 389 -17.15 42.18 -48.54
CA GLY A 389 -17.41 40.81 -48.97
C GLY A 389 -18.45 40.80 -50.12
N LYS A 390 -18.12 40.16 -51.24
CA LYS A 390 -19.07 39.96 -52.32
C LYS A 390 -20.28 39.24 -51.73
N SER A 391 -21.41 39.94 -51.66
CA SER A 391 -22.74 39.34 -51.51
C SER A 391 -22.99 38.44 -52.70
N CYS A 392 -23.02 37.16 -52.48
CA CYS A 392 -23.59 36.22 -53.41
C CYS A 392 -25.15 36.39 -53.41
N ASN A 393 -25.66 37.33 -54.15
CA ASN A 393 -27.07 37.36 -54.50
C ASN A 393 -27.21 38.00 -55.96
N ASP A 394 -27.04 37.17 -56.93
CA ASP A 394 -27.66 37.36 -58.24
C ASP A 394 -28.26 36.03 -58.67
N LYS A 395 -29.46 35.76 -58.18
CA LYS A 395 -30.40 34.95 -58.85
C LYS A 395 -31.19 35.94 -59.72
N LYS A 396 -30.84 36.02 -60.98
CA LYS A 396 -31.75 36.57 -61.99
C LYS A 396 -32.78 35.53 -62.38
N ASP A 397 -34.01 35.86 -62.05
CA ASP A 397 -35.17 35.34 -62.73
C ASP A 397 -35.08 35.68 -64.18
N THR A 398 -35.35 34.73 -65.09
CA THR A 398 -35.94 34.96 -66.39
C THR A 398 -36.76 33.75 -66.81
N CYS A 399 -38.07 34.02 -66.92
CA CYS A 399 -39.12 33.35 -67.71
C CYS A 399 -39.12 31.82 -67.81
#